data_5958a14c8e243c161a1197ebfc79c413
#
_entry.id   5958a14c8e243c161a1197ebfc79c413
#
_cell.length_a   1.000
_cell.length_b   1.000
_cell.length_c   1.000
_cell.angle_alpha   90.00
_cell.angle_beta   90.00
_cell.angle_gamma   90.00
#
_symmetry.space_group_name_H-M   'P 1'
#
loop_
_entity.id
_entity.type
_entity.pdbx_description
1 polymer ?
#
loop_
_entity_poly.entity_id
_entity_poly.type
_entity_poly.pdbx_seq_one_letter_code
_entity_poly.pdbx_strand_id
1 'polypeptide(L)'
;MKKLLAKLNQIAANNNKGIAVVLEGRDTAGKSSTIRALTQYLSPAWYSVVPSTKPSKQTMECWLPHWSTKMPAKGQIVFYDRSWYSRAMVQKLNGWCSDQQYKEFLLDYKDWENRQRQNGVRFIKLWLSITEDEQSYRIRKRKNSPLTYWKFSENDENALSQYDRMSILKERVVDGEWNVLDYNHKKSGIKSAAKAIIRACKK
;
A
#
# COMPACT_ATOMS: atom_id res chain seq x y z
N MET A 1 17.94 6.29 10.77
CA MET A 1 17.43 5.17 9.95
C MET A 1 17.97 3.82 10.43
N LYS A 2 19.28 3.57 10.51
CA LYS A 2 19.86 2.26 10.91
C LYS A 2 19.22 1.65 12.16
N LYS A 3 19.08 2.43 13.26
CA LYS A 3 18.43 1.97 14.51
C LYS A 3 16.97 1.51 14.30
N LEU A 4 16.20 2.16 13.41
CA LEU A 4 14.82 1.75 13.11
C LEU A 4 14.78 0.44 12.30
N LEU A 5 15.68 0.28 11.34
CA LEU A 5 15.79 -0.93 10.54
C LEU A 5 16.26 -2.13 11.37
N ALA A 6 17.20 -1.92 12.31
CA ALA A 6 17.59 -2.95 13.27
C ALA A 6 16.40 -3.41 14.14
N LYS A 7 15.55 -2.48 14.60
CA LYS A 7 14.31 -2.84 15.33
C LYS A 7 13.31 -3.60 14.47
N LEU A 8 13.13 -3.21 13.20
CA LEU A 8 12.28 -3.96 12.27
C LEU A 8 12.80 -5.39 12.07
N ASN A 9 14.11 -5.55 11.95
CA ASN A 9 14.75 -6.85 11.83
C ASN A 9 14.50 -7.73 13.06
N GLN A 10 14.65 -7.18 14.26
CA GLN A 10 14.33 -7.88 15.52
C GLN A 10 12.84 -8.29 15.58
N ILE A 11 11.93 -7.41 15.14
CA ILE A 11 10.50 -7.73 15.09
C ILE A 11 10.26 -8.86 14.11
N ALA A 12 10.84 -8.82 12.90
CA ALA A 12 10.68 -9.86 11.90
C ALA A 12 11.18 -11.22 12.38
N ALA A 13 12.37 -11.25 13.02
CA ALA A 13 12.98 -12.48 13.56
C ALA A 13 12.14 -13.13 14.67
N ASN A 14 11.44 -12.33 15.50
CA ASN A 14 10.68 -12.81 16.66
C ASN A 14 9.15 -12.79 16.43
N ASN A 15 8.71 -12.55 15.20
CA ASN A 15 7.30 -12.43 14.88
C ASN A 15 6.60 -13.80 14.93
N ASN A 16 5.48 -13.86 15.64
CA ASN A 16 4.63 -15.05 15.73
C ASN A 16 3.23 -14.86 15.14
N LYS A 17 2.99 -13.75 14.44
CA LYS A 17 1.74 -13.43 13.74
C LYS A 17 1.99 -13.25 12.26
N GLY A 18 0.93 -13.31 11.46
CA GLY A 18 0.98 -12.79 10.10
C GLY A 18 0.89 -11.26 10.13
N ILE A 19 1.84 -10.54 9.53
CA ILE A 19 1.81 -9.07 9.48
C ILE A 19 1.61 -8.62 8.03
N ALA A 20 0.49 -7.95 7.79
CA ALA A 20 0.14 -7.34 6.50
C ALA A 20 0.42 -5.83 6.55
N VAL A 21 1.50 -5.38 5.91
CA VAL A 21 1.83 -3.96 5.79
C VAL A 21 1.30 -3.43 4.46
N VAL A 22 0.20 -2.69 4.53
CA VAL A 22 -0.49 -2.12 3.38
C VAL A 22 0.04 -0.72 3.09
N LEU A 23 0.61 -0.51 1.91
CA LEU A 23 1.04 0.80 1.45
C LEU A 23 0.12 1.28 0.33
N GLU A 24 -0.65 2.31 0.62
CA GLU A 24 -1.48 3.02 -0.34
C GLU A 24 -1.03 4.47 -0.48
N GLY A 25 -1.49 5.12 -1.53
CA GLY A 25 -1.14 6.49 -1.85
C GLY A 25 -1.17 6.74 -3.34
N ARG A 26 -1.05 8.00 -3.72
CA ARG A 26 -1.07 8.46 -5.10
C ARG A 26 0.08 7.85 -5.93
N ASP A 27 -0.03 7.95 -7.24
CA ASP A 27 1.12 7.61 -8.10
C ASP A 27 2.29 8.51 -7.74
N THR A 28 3.49 7.96 -7.84
CA THR A 28 4.74 8.60 -7.40
C THR A 28 4.90 8.90 -5.90
N ALA A 29 3.91 8.61 -5.03
CA ALA A 29 4.02 8.85 -3.58
C ALA A 29 5.24 8.16 -2.93
N GLY A 30 5.73 7.05 -3.51
CA GLY A 30 6.96 6.40 -3.05
C GLY A 30 6.76 5.04 -2.39
N LYS A 31 5.66 4.34 -2.66
CA LYS A 31 5.32 3.02 -2.10
C LYS A 31 6.45 2.01 -2.28
N SER A 32 6.82 1.68 -3.51
CA SER A 32 7.90 0.72 -3.81
C SER A 32 9.26 1.14 -3.24
N SER A 33 9.55 2.46 -3.24
CA SER A 33 10.80 2.99 -2.63
C SER A 33 10.82 2.78 -1.12
N THR A 34 9.66 2.91 -0.48
CA THR A 34 9.51 2.67 0.96
C THR A 34 9.70 1.20 1.29
N ILE A 35 9.03 0.31 0.56
CA ILE A 35 9.19 -1.14 0.73
C ILE A 35 10.67 -1.51 0.60
N ARG A 36 11.34 -1.11 -0.48
CA ARG A 36 12.77 -1.38 -0.68
C ARG A 36 13.64 -0.86 0.47
N ALA A 37 13.36 0.35 0.98
CA ALA A 37 14.12 0.92 2.09
C ALA A 37 13.88 0.21 3.42
N LEU A 38 12.67 -0.31 3.66
CA LEU A 38 12.32 -1.03 4.87
C LEU A 38 12.85 -2.47 4.87
N THR A 39 12.90 -3.10 3.70
CA THR A 39 13.28 -4.51 3.57
C THR A 39 14.77 -4.74 3.32
N GLN A 40 15.56 -3.69 3.07
CA GLN A 40 16.97 -3.82 2.66
C GLN A 40 17.87 -4.63 3.61
N TYR A 41 17.46 -4.81 4.86
CA TYR A 41 18.19 -5.60 5.88
C TYR A 41 17.33 -6.73 6.47
N LEU A 42 16.13 -6.97 5.94
CA LEU A 42 15.32 -8.10 6.35
C LEU A 42 15.79 -9.37 5.62
N SER A 43 15.79 -10.49 6.33
CA SER A 43 15.99 -11.79 5.68
C SER A 43 14.82 -12.06 4.70
N PRO A 44 15.10 -12.48 3.46
CA PRO A 44 14.06 -12.88 2.53
C PRO A 44 13.14 -14.01 3.04
N ALA A 45 13.60 -14.78 4.00
CA ALA A 45 12.80 -15.83 4.65
C ALA A 45 11.63 -15.27 5.50
N TRP A 46 11.70 -14.01 5.93
CA TRP A 46 10.71 -13.42 6.86
C TRP A 46 9.71 -12.51 6.19
N TYR A 47 9.91 -12.14 4.93
CA TYR A 47 9.00 -11.24 4.23
C TYR A 47 8.78 -11.61 2.78
N SER A 48 7.67 -11.13 2.26
CA SER A 48 7.41 -11.08 0.82
C SER A 48 6.83 -9.73 0.43
N VAL A 49 6.83 -9.46 -0.88
CA VAL A 49 6.24 -8.23 -1.45
C VAL A 49 5.20 -8.66 -2.48
N VAL A 50 4.00 -8.13 -2.33
CA VAL A 50 2.90 -8.32 -3.27
C VAL A 50 2.68 -7.02 -4.04
N PRO A 51 3.13 -6.92 -5.29
CA PRO A 51 2.81 -5.79 -6.15
C PRO A 51 1.38 -5.93 -6.68
N SER A 52 0.63 -4.83 -6.72
CA SER A 52 -0.68 -4.81 -7.37
C SER A 52 -0.53 -4.15 -8.74
N THR A 53 -0.72 -4.94 -9.77
CA THR A 53 -0.82 -4.52 -11.17
C THR A 53 -2.29 -4.41 -11.59
N LYS A 54 -2.57 -4.00 -12.85
CA LYS A 54 -3.92 -4.06 -13.39
C LYS A 54 -4.41 -5.52 -13.37
N PRO A 55 -5.52 -5.84 -12.68
CA PRO A 55 -5.97 -7.22 -12.53
C PRO A 55 -6.57 -7.77 -13.81
N SER A 56 -6.54 -9.10 -13.95
CA SER A 56 -7.30 -9.81 -15.00
C SER A 56 -8.80 -9.76 -14.73
N LYS A 57 -9.64 -10.05 -15.74
CA LYS A 57 -11.10 -10.13 -15.57
C LYS A 57 -11.48 -11.12 -14.46
N GLN A 58 -10.90 -12.31 -14.45
CA GLN A 58 -11.13 -13.32 -13.43
C GLN A 58 -10.78 -12.82 -12.02
N THR A 59 -9.65 -12.13 -11.85
CA THR A 59 -9.28 -11.52 -10.56
C THR A 59 -10.27 -10.43 -10.15
N MET A 60 -10.84 -9.72 -11.12
CA MET A 60 -11.84 -8.68 -10.87
C MET A 60 -13.15 -9.25 -10.31
N GLU A 61 -13.56 -10.43 -10.72
CA GLU A 61 -14.77 -11.11 -10.26
C GLU A 61 -14.60 -11.66 -8.83
N CYS A 62 -13.42 -12.17 -8.49
CA CYS A 62 -13.12 -12.77 -7.20
C CYS A 62 -12.16 -11.90 -6.35
N TRP A 63 -12.46 -10.61 -6.17
CA TRP A 63 -11.51 -9.64 -5.63
C TRP A 63 -11.01 -9.95 -4.22
N LEU A 64 -11.87 -10.01 -3.23
CA LEU A 64 -11.47 -10.30 -1.84
C LEU A 64 -10.97 -11.75 -1.65
N PRO A 65 -11.59 -12.78 -2.27
CA PRO A 65 -11.01 -14.13 -2.27
C PRO A 65 -9.59 -14.18 -2.85
N HIS A 66 -9.31 -13.47 -3.95
CA HIS A 66 -7.95 -13.37 -4.49
C HIS A 66 -6.96 -12.84 -3.45
N TRP A 67 -7.33 -11.79 -2.70
CA TRP A 67 -6.45 -11.23 -1.67
C TRP A 67 -6.31 -12.15 -0.46
N SER A 68 -7.30 -13.00 -0.17
CA SER A 68 -7.18 -14.02 0.89
C SER A 68 -6.01 -14.98 0.63
N THR A 69 -5.74 -15.34 -0.63
CA THR A 69 -4.60 -16.20 -0.98
C THR A 69 -3.23 -15.53 -0.83
N LYS A 70 -3.21 -14.22 -0.60
CA LYS A 70 -1.98 -13.43 -0.46
C LYS A 70 -1.72 -12.98 0.98
N MET A 71 -2.57 -13.40 1.93
CA MET A 71 -2.38 -13.03 3.34
C MET A 71 -1.13 -13.69 3.93
N PRO A 72 -0.46 -12.98 4.87
CA PRO A 72 0.74 -13.51 5.50
C PRO A 72 0.43 -14.73 6.37
N ALA A 73 1.23 -15.77 6.25
CA ALA A 73 1.25 -16.86 7.22
C ALA A 73 1.85 -16.39 8.55
N LYS A 74 1.68 -17.20 9.60
CA LYS A 74 2.31 -16.95 10.92
C LYS A 74 3.83 -16.81 10.77
N GLY A 75 4.41 -15.77 11.35
CA GLY A 75 5.84 -15.46 11.27
C GLY A 75 6.25 -14.67 10.03
N GLN A 76 5.36 -14.44 9.08
CA GLN A 76 5.64 -13.74 7.84
C GLN A 76 5.20 -12.27 7.88
N ILE A 77 5.95 -11.41 7.21
CA ILE A 77 5.57 -10.02 6.93
C ILE A 77 5.34 -9.88 5.43
N VAL A 78 4.14 -9.48 5.03
CA VAL A 78 3.83 -9.19 3.64
C VAL A 78 3.68 -7.68 3.44
N PHE A 79 4.47 -7.12 2.54
CA PHE A 79 4.36 -5.73 2.11
C PHE A 79 3.54 -5.65 0.82
N TYR A 80 2.44 -4.90 0.86
CA TYR A 80 1.58 -4.71 -0.31
C TYR A 80 1.88 -3.35 -0.96
N ASP A 81 2.42 -3.35 -2.18
CA ASP A 81 2.52 -2.15 -3.02
C ASP A 81 1.20 -1.95 -3.75
N ARG A 82 0.27 -1.23 -3.14
CA ARG A 82 -1.18 -1.26 -3.31
C ARG A 82 -1.79 -2.59 -2.82
N SER A 83 -3.11 -2.60 -2.65
CA SER A 83 -3.80 -3.71 -2.00
C SER A 83 -5.23 -3.89 -2.54
N TRP A 84 -6.06 -4.62 -1.80
CA TRP A 84 -7.50 -4.74 -2.05
C TRP A 84 -8.22 -3.38 -2.09
N TYR A 85 -7.70 -2.38 -1.42
CA TYR A 85 -8.21 -1.02 -1.47
C TYR A 85 -8.11 -0.36 -2.85
N SER A 86 -7.31 -0.91 -3.77
CA SER A 86 -7.28 -0.49 -5.17
C SER A 86 -8.66 -0.55 -5.83
N ARG A 87 -9.57 -1.43 -5.39
CA ARG A 87 -10.97 -1.50 -5.83
C ARG A 87 -11.70 -0.19 -5.59
N ALA A 88 -11.56 0.37 -4.39
CA ALA A 88 -12.24 1.61 -4.02
C ALA A 88 -11.55 2.87 -4.55
N MET A 89 -10.31 2.78 -4.98
CA MET A 89 -9.49 3.91 -5.40
C MET A 89 -9.12 3.84 -6.89
N VAL A 90 -7.96 3.28 -7.21
CA VAL A 90 -7.42 3.33 -8.56
C VAL A 90 -8.28 2.61 -9.60
N GLN A 91 -8.96 1.51 -9.24
CA GLN A 91 -9.83 0.82 -10.18
C GLN A 91 -11.11 1.62 -10.45
N LYS A 92 -11.72 2.20 -9.42
CA LYS A 92 -12.88 3.08 -9.57
C LYS A 92 -12.52 4.35 -10.34
N LEU A 93 -11.36 4.92 -10.06
CA LEU A 93 -10.86 6.13 -10.71
C LEU A 93 -10.67 5.93 -12.21
N ASN A 94 -10.10 4.78 -12.62
CA ASN A 94 -9.80 4.47 -14.02
C ASN A 94 -10.93 3.67 -14.72
N GLY A 95 -12.09 3.48 -14.09
CA GLY A 95 -13.20 2.72 -14.68
C GLY A 95 -12.91 1.24 -14.91
N TRP A 96 -11.96 0.65 -14.17
CA TRP A 96 -11.62 -0.77 -14.30
C TRP A 96 -12.60 -1.68 -13.57
N CYS A 97 -13.36 -1.18 -12.60
CA CYS A 97 -14.43 -1.92 -11.95
C CYS A 97 -15.79 -1.25 -12.20
N SER A 98 -16.86 -2.05 -12.20
CA SER A 98 -18.22 -1.55 -12.28
C SER A 98 -18.64 -0.83 -11.00
N ASP A 99 -19.73 -0.05 -11.07
CA ASP A 99 -20.31 0.59 -9.87
C ASP A 99 -20.81 -0.45 -8.88
N GLN A 100 -21.32 -1.57 -9.35
CA GLN A 100 -21.77 -2.67 -8.52
C GLN A 100 -20.59 -3.29 -7.74
N GLN A 101 -19.49 -3.63 -8.43
CA GLN A 101 -18.28 -4.16 -7.80
C GLN A 101 -17.65 -3.21 -6.78
N TYR A 102 -17.72 -1.90 -7.05
CA TYR A 102 -17.27 -0.88 -6.10
C TYR A 102 -18.14 -0.85 -4.85
N LYS A 103 -19.48 -0.85 -5.00
CA LYS A 103 -20.42 -0.83 -3.86
C LYS A 103 -20.29 -2.09 -3.00
N GLU A 104 -20.25 -3.26 -3.61
CA GLU A 104 -20.03 -4.55 -2.93
C GLU A 104 -18.73 -4.54 -2.11
N PHE A 105 -17.65 -4.04 -2.70
CA PHE A 105 -16.39 -3.92 -1.97
C PHE A 105 -16.53 -3.03 -0.72
N LEU A 106 -17.20 -1.89 -0.82
CA LEU A 106 -17.38 -0.98 0.33
C LEU A 106 -18.22 -1.61 1.45
N LEU A 107 -19.15 -2.51 1.12
CA LEU A 107 -19.95 -3.23 2.10
C LEU A 107 -19.13 -4.33 2.79
N ASP A 108 -18.31 -5.07 2.03
CA ASP A 108 -17.76 -6.35 2.46
C ASP A 108 -16.34 -6.29 3.03
N TYR A 109 -15.52 -5.28 2.65
CA TYR A 109 -14.08 -5.30 2.95
C TYR A 109 -13.78 -5.29 4.45
N LYS A 110 -14.58 -4.60 5.28
CA LYS A 110 -14.35 -4.53 6.72
C LYS A 110 -14.59 -5.88 7.40
N ASP A 111 -15.65 -6.55 7.02
CA ASP A 111 -15.95 -7.88 7.53
C ASP A 111 -14.94 -8.92 7.04
N TRP A 112 -14.50 -8.78 5.78
CA TRP A 112 -13.41 -9.60 5.26
C TRP A 112 -12.11 -9.38 6.05
N GLU A 113 -11.71 -8.16 6.33
CA GLU A 113 -10.54 -7.85 7.16
C GLU A 113 -10.69 -8.40 8.59
N ASN A 114 -11.88 -8.31 9.18
CA ASN A 114 -12.13 -8.86 10.51
C ASN A 114 -11.94 -10.38 10.53
N ARG A 115 -12.42 -11.09 9.51
CA ARG A 115 -12.13 -12.54 9.36
C ARG A 115 -10.64 -12.81 9.25
N GLN A 116 -9.88 -12.00 8.51
CA GLN A 116 -8.42 -12.18 8.43
C GLN A 116 -7.73 -11.90 9.80
N ARG A 117 -8.22 -10.92 10.56
CA ARG A 117 -7.71 -10.66 11.93
C ARG A 117 -7.99 -11.85 12.87
N GLN A 118 -9.16 -12.46 12.78
CA GLN A 118 -9.49 -13.67 13.52
C GLN A 118 -8.57 -14.84 13.14
N ASN A 119 -8.13 -14.90 11.89
CA ASN A 119 -7.13 -15.86 11.41
C ASN A 119 -5.69 -15.49 11.79
N GLY A 120 -5.48 -14.53 12.66
CA GLY A 120 -4.17 -14.15 13.20
C GLY A 120 -3.39 -13.14 12.36
N VAL A 121 -4.01 -12.50 11.38
CA VAL A 121 -3.36 -11.44 10.58
C VAL A 121 -3.47 -10.10 11.29
N ARG A 122 -2.33 -9.43 11.45
CA ARG A 122 -2.26 -8.03 11.89
C ARG A 122 -2.11 -7.11 10.71
N PHE A 123 -3.03 -6.18 10.53
CA PHE A 123 -2.95 -5.14 9.49
C PHE A 123 -2.24 -3.90 10.01
N ILE A 124 -1.33 -3.36 9.20
CA ILE A 124 -0.66 -2.07 9.40
C ILE A 124 -0.87 -1.27 8.13
N LYS A 125 -1.80 -0.32 8.18
CA LYS A 125 -2.24 0.45 7.01
C LYS A 125 -1.51 1.80 6.97
N LEU A 126 -0.84 2.09 5.86
CA LEU A 126 -0.04 3.29 5.64
C LEU A 126 -0.57 4.02 4.38
N TRP A 127 -1.06 5.22 4.56
CA TRP A 127 -1.36 6.13 3.45
C TRP A 127 -0.19 7.09 3.27
N LEU A 128 0.46 7.05 2.11
CA LEU A 128 1.56 7.92 1.75
C LEU A 128 1.00 9.18 1.08
N SER A 129 0.87 10.26 1.86
CA SER A 129 0.28 11.51 1.41
C SER A 129 1.33 12.40 0.75
N ILE A 130 1.03 12.90 -0.44
CA ILE A 130 1.79 13.93 -1.14
C ILE A 130 0.84 15.01 -1.67
N THR A 131 1.31 16.24 -1.76
CA THR A 131 0.59 17.34 -2.38
C THR A 131 0.56 17.17 -3.90
N GLU A 132 -0.32 17.90 -4.57
CA GLU A 132 -0.44 17.89 -6.02
C GLU A 132 0.85 18.39 -6.68
N ASP A 133 1.45 19.46 -6.16
CA ASP A 133 2.72 20.00 -6.64
C ASP A 133 3.85 18.97 -6.57
N GLU A 134 3.95 18.27 -5.43
CA GLU A 134 4.96 17.22 -5.26
C GLU A 134 4.68 16.03 -6.19
N GLN A 135 3.41 15.65 -6.40
CA GLN A 135 3.05 14.63 -7.36
C GLN A 135 3.46 15.03 -8.78
N SER A 136 3.11 16.24 -9.20
CA SER A 136 3.48 16.82 -10.50
C SER A 136 4.99 16.83 -10.72
N TYR A 137 5.74 17.33 -9.74
CA TYR A 137 7.21 17.32 -9.77
C TYR A 137 7.76 15.90 -9.96
N ARG A 138 7.25 14.91 -9.20
CA ARG A 138 7.74 13.54 -9.27
C ARG A 138 7.36 12.83 -10.56
N ILE A 139 6.20 13.12 -11.14
CA ILE A 139 5.79 12.59 -12.44
C ILE A 139 6.75 13.10 -13.52
N ARG A 140 7.01 14.42 -13.57
CA ARG A 140 7.98 14.99 -14.52
C ARG A 140 9.38 14.39 -14.36
N LYS A 141 9.84 14.24 -13.11
CA LYS A 141 11.12 13.59 -12.81
C LYS A 141 11.17 12.14 -13.26
N ARG A 142 10.07 11.38 -13.10
CA ARG A 142 9.98 9.98 -13.57
C ARG A 142 10.09 9.92 -15.08
N LYS A 143 9.35 10.76 -15.81
CA LYS A 143 9.33 10.81 -17.28
C LYS A 143 10.71 11.08 -17.85
N ASN A 144 11.48 11.98 -17.24
CA ASN A 144 12.77 12.44 -17.73
C ASN A 144 13.98 11.66 -17.16
N SER A 145 13.79 10.68 -16.29
CA SER A 145 14.87 9.94 -15.66
C SER A 145 15.24 8.69 -16.45
N PRO A 146 16.50 8.49 -16.87
CA PRO A 146 16.94 7.26 -17.55
C PRO A 146 16.75 6.00 -16.68
N LEU A 147 16.65 6.17 -15.36
CA LEU A 147 16.45 5.03 -14.42
C LEU A 147 15.00 4.69 -14.15
N THR A 148 14.04 5.54 -14.54
CA THR A 148 12.63 5.36 -14.15
C THR A 148 11.61 5.66 -15.24
N TYR A 149 12.02 6.15 -16.43
CA TYR A 149 11.11 6.49 -17.53
C TYR A 149 10.23 5.29 -17.93
N TRP A 150 10.75 4.08 -17.89
CA TRP A 150 10.03 2.86 -18.20
C TRP A 150 8.87 2.54 -17.23
N LYS A 151 8.81 3.23 -16.08
CA LYS A 151 7.69 3.16 -15.13
C LYS A 151 6.61 4.19 -15.41
N PHE A 152 6.88 5.13 -16.33
CA PHE A 152 5.90 6.13 -16.72
C PHE A 152 4.77 5.46 -17.51
N SER A 153 3.54 5.76 -17.16
CA SER A 153 2.35 5.10 -17.71
C SER A 153 1.23 6.11 -17.93
N GLU A 154 0.22 5.71 -18.67
CA GLU A 154 -1.01 6.49 -18.85
C GLU A 154 -1.65 6.92 -17.51
N ASN A 155 -1.54 6.08 -16.47
CA ASN A 155 -2.01 6.46 -15.14
C ASN A 155 -1.24 7.66 -14.57
N ASP A 156 0.06 7.77 -14.84
CA ASP A 156 0.84 8.92 -14.42
C ASP A 156 0.45 10.19 -15.21
N GLU A 157 0.10 10.06 -16.49
CA GLU A 157 -0.38 11.18 -17.31
C GLU A 157 -1.71 11.73 -16.79
N ASN A 158 -2.64 10.84 -16.44
CA ASN A 158 -3.96 11.20 -15.96
C ASN A 158 -4.00 11.57 -14.46
N ALA A 159 -2.92 11.28 -13.71
CA ALA A 159 -2.93 11.38 -12.25
C ALA A 159 -3.21 12.79 -11.71
N LEU A 160 -2.75 13.83 -12.42
CA LEU A 160 -2.95 15.22 -11.98
C LEU A 160 -4.39 15.69 -12.23
N SER A 161 -4.97 15.40 -13.39
CA SER A 161 -6.37 15.75 -13.69
C SER A 161 -7.36 15.00 -12.79
N GLN A 162 -6.92 13.92 -12.16
CA GLN A 162 -7.73 13.10 -11.27
C GLN A 162 -7.41 13.33 -9.77
N TYR A 163 -6.64 14.36 -9.44
CA TYR A 163 -6.15 14.58 -8.07
C TYR A 163 -7.30 14.68 -7.06
N ASP A 164 -8.27 15.56 -7.30
CA ASP A 164 -9.42 15.77 -6.40
C ASP A 164 -10.32 14.55 -6.32
N ARG A 165 -10.57 13.90 -7.47
CA ARG A 165 -11.37 12.69 -7.52
C ARG A 165 -10.75 11.56 -6.71
N MET A 166 -9.42 11.40 -6.75
CA MET A 166 -8.71 10.45 -5.89
C MET A 166 -8.83 10.82 -4.41
N SER A 167 -8.83 12.11 -4.05
CA SER A 167 -9.05 12.55 -2.67
C SER A 167 -10.42 12.11 -2.14
N ILE A 168 -11.48 12.31 -2.92
CA ILE A 168 -12.84 11.88 -2.56
C ILE A 168 -12.92 10.36 -2.38
N LEU A 169 -12.32 9.59 -3.28
CA LEU A 169 -12.32 8.12 -3.18
C LEU A 169 -11.51 7.62 -1.96
N LYS A 170 -10.38 8.26 -1.67
CA LYS A 170 -9.57 7.97 -0.48
C LYS A 170 -10.39 8.12 0.81
N GLU A 171 -11.16 9.19 0.96
CA GLU A 171 -11.95 9.47 2.16
C GLU A 171 -13.01 8.40 2.47
N ARG A 172 -13.40 7.61 1.46
CA ARG A 172 -14.34 6.50 1.63
C ARG A 172 -13.75 5.29 2.36
N VAL A 173 -12.43 5.14 2.35
CA VAL A 173 -11.75 3.93 2.85
C VAL A 173 -10.57 4.21 3.78
N VAL A 174 -10.06 5.43 3.82
CA VAL A 174 -8.97 5.82 4.72
C VAL A 174 -9.58 6.44 5.97
N ASP A 175 -9.81 5.61 6.96
CA ASP A 175 -10.39 5.94 8.27
C ASP A 175 -9.33 6.00 9.38
N GLY A 176 -9.77 6.01 10.65
CA GLY A 176 -8.91 6.10 11.82
C GLY A 176 -7.94 4.93 12.03
N GLU A 177 -8.10 3.82 11.29
CA GLU A 177 -7.15 2.70 11.33
C GLU A 177 -5.88 2.96 10.50
N TRP A 178 -5.90 3.98 9.64
CA TRP A 178 -4.77 4.30 8.77
C TRP A 178 -3.78 5.25 9.43
N ASN A 179 -2.50 4.97 9.23
CA ASN A 179 -1.45 5.95 9.49
C ASN A 179 -1.26 6.81 8.23
N VAL A 180 -1.83 8.01 8.24
CA VAL A 180 -1.63 9.01 7.18
C VAL A 180 -0.27 9.68 7.41
N LEU A 181 0.66 9.49 6.47
CA LEU A 181 2.04 9.90 6.59
C LEU A 181 2.39 10.95 5.53
N ASP A 182 3.00 12.06 5.94
CA ASP A 182 3.55 13.04 5.00
C ASP A 182 4.74 12.44 4.26
N TYR A 183 4.62 12.41 2.93
CA TYR A 183 5.63 11.90 2.01
C TYR A 183 6.16 12.96 1.03
N ASN A 184 5.86 14.23 1.25
CA ASN A 184 6.49 15.30 0.48
C ASN A 184 8.03 15.24 0.58
N HIS A 185 8.54 14.80 1.74
CA HIS A 185 9.95 14.46 1.92
C HIS A 185 10.14 12.95 2.12
N LYS A 186 10.50 12.22 1.05
CA LYS A 186 10.64 10.75 1.07
C LYS A 186 11.46 10.19 2.25
N LYS A 187 12.62 10.79 2.56
CA LYS A 187 13.47 10.32 3.66
C LYS A 187 12.76 10.41 5.01
N SER A 188 12.02 11.48 5.24
CA SER A 188 11.20 11.69 6.44
C SER A 188 10.04 10.70 6.48
N GLY A 189 9.31 10.57 5.38
CA GLY A 189 8.20 9.64 5.24
C GLY A 189 8.59 8.19 5.51
N ILE A 190 9.72 7.72 4.98
CA ILE A 190 10.23 6.36 5.25
C ILE A 190 10.53 6.16 6.75
N LYS A 191 11.10 7.18 7.43
CA LYS A 191 11.29 7.10 8.89
C LYS A 191 9.98 6.99 9.65
N SER A 192 8.96 7.75 9.22
CA SER A 192 7.62 7.72 9.80
C SER A 192 6.94 6.37 9.57
N ALA A 193 7.04 5.79 8.38
CA ALA A 193 6.55 4.45 8.07
C ALA A 193 7.21 3.39 8.96
N ALA A 194 8.53 3.40 9.09
CA ALA A 194 9.24 2.49 10.01
C ALA A 194 8.76 2.60 11.46
N LYS A 195 8.57 3.84 11.95
CA LYS A 195 8.05 4.09 13.31
C LYS A 195 6.62 3.57 13.47
N ALA A 196 5.74 3.79 12.48
CA ALA A 196 4.36 3.32 12.50
C ALA A 196 4.30 1.78 12.59
N ILE A 197 5.08 1.08 11.77
CA ILE A 197 5.17 -0.39 11.78
C ILE A 197 5.68 -0.89 13.14
N ILE A 198 6.80 -0.34 13.65
CA ILE A 198 7.37 -0.73 14.94
C ILE A 198 6.37 -0.52 16.08
N ARG A 199 5.63 0.60 16.07
CA ARG A 199 4.61 0.89 17.08
C ARG A 199 3.46 -0.12 17.04
N ALA A 200 2.98 -0.44 15.85
CA ALA A 200 1.88 -1.39 15.66
C ALA A 200 2.28 -2.81 16.08
N CYS A 201 3.54 -3.20 15.91
CA CYS A 201 4.03 -4.52 16.32
C CYS A 201 4.28 -4.67 17.82
N LYS A 202 4.34 -3.57 18.60
CA LYS A 202 4.53 -3.61 20.06
C LYS A 202 3.21 -3.79 20.84
N LYS A 203 2.08 -3.53 20.18
CA LYS A 203 0.73 -3.75 20.71
C LYS A 203 0.28 -5.18 20.43
#